data_8218aabbf29033bc3f66b77243e4186f
#
_entry.id   8218aabbf29033bc3f66b77243e4186f
#
_cell.length_a   1.000
_cell.length_b   1.000
_cell.length_c   1.000
_cell.angle_alpha   90.00
_cell.angle_beta   90.00
_cell.angle_gamma   90.00
#
_symmetry.space_group_name_H-M   'P 1'
#
loop_
_entity.id
_entity.type
_entity.pdbx_description
1 polymer ?
#
loop_
_entity_poly.entity_id
_entity_poly.type
_entity_poly.pdbx_seq_one_letter_code
_entity_poly.pdbx_strand_id
1 'polypeptide(L)'
;MALVLNDRVRETSTTSGTGTLSLAGAVTGWQTFVAGIATGNTTYYAIHEEGTANWEVGVGTVTDATPDTLSRDTILTSSNSGSAVNFAGGTLNVFCTLPAAKSVYEDGSSNVTLPADLTIGALLKMPDVTAGKILIGDGTSYQEDAMSGDATIATGGAVTLANTAVSAGSYTTADITVDAKGRLTSASTGSGGATNGFVIAMSIAL
;
A
#
# COMPACT_ATOMS: atom_id res chain seq x y z
N MET A 1 12.72 -2.80 19.61
CA MET A 1 13.13 -1.50 19.03
C MET A 1 12.04 -1.06 18.10
N ALA A 2 11.36 0.04 18.40
CA ALA A 2 10.31 0.60 17.55
C ALA A 2 10.74 2.00 17.07
N LEU A 3 10.29 2.43 15.89
CA LEU A 3 10.40 3.82 15.46
C LEU A 3 9.27 4.61 16.14
N VAL A 4 9.61 5.57 16.99
CA VAL A 4 8.68 6.37 17.78
C VAL A 4 8.87 7.84 17.45
N LEU A 5 7.78 8.55 17.24
CA LEU A 5 7.72 10.00 17.11
C LEU A 5 6.86 10.55 18.25
N ASN A 6 7.27 11.66 18.83
CA ASN A 6 6.47 12.34 19.83
C ASN A 6 6.67 13.86 19.73
N ASP A 7 5.67 14.60 20.21
CA ASP A 7 5.66 16.04 20.18
C ASP A 7 6.54 16.62 21.27
N ARG A 8 7.13 17.79 21.00
CA ARG A 8 7.86 18.58 21.98
C ARG A 8 9.03 17.84 22.64
N VAL A 9 9.73 16.98 21.90
CA VAL A 9 10.99 16.37 22.33
C VAL A 9 12.14 17.22 21.82
N ARG A 10 12.87 17.86 22.73
CA ARG A 10 14.04 18.68 22.41
C ARG A 10 14.99 18.78 23.59
N GLU A 11 16.24 18.52 23.30
CA GLU A 11 17.36 18.70 24.24
C GLU A 11 18.50 19.46 23.56
N THR A 12 19.48 19.89 24.33
CA THR A 12 20.73 20.40 23.81
C THR A 12 21.84 19.37 23.96
N SER A 13 22.93 19.57 23.21
CA SER A 13 24.17 18.80 23.34
C SER A 13 25.35 19.71 23.06
N THR A 14 26.52 19.39 23.61
CA THR A 14 27.79 20.02 23.26
C THR A 14 28.79 18.99 22.71
N THR A 15 28.29 17.82 22.31
CA THR A 15 29.11 16.74 21.77
C THR A 15 29.74 17.17 20.44
N SER A 16 31.05 17.03 20.35
CA SER A 16 31.81 17.24 19.10
C SER A 16 31.98 15.92 18.33
N GLY A 17 32.33 16.04 17.06
CA GLY A 17 32.61 14.87 16.22
C GLY A 17 31.40 14.33 15.48
N THR A 18 31.51 13.09 15.00
CA THR A 18 30.50 12.37 14.19
C THR A 18 29.76 11.27 14.97
N GLY A 19 30.09 11.10 16.26
CA GLY A 19 29.60 10.01 17.09
C GLY A 19 28.24 10.27 17.73
N THR A 20 27.90 9.39 18.67
CA THR A 20 26.71 9.47 19.53
C THR A 20 26.69 10.77 20.34
N LEU A 21 25.56 11.43 20.42
CA LEU A 21 25.37 12.64 21.20
C LEU A 21 25.12 12.33 22.70
N SER A 22 25.78 13.07 23.57
CA SER A 22 25.41 13.16 24.98
C SER A 22 24.39 14.30 25.14
N LEU A 23 23.22 14.00 25.67
CA LEU A 23 22.12 14.95 25.81
C LEU A 23 22.20 15.66 27.16
N ALA A 24 21.90 16.94 27.18
CA ALA A 24 22.05 17.80 28.36
C ALA A 24 20.75 18.05 29.14
N GLY A 25 19.68 17.35 28.79
CA GLY A 25 18.36 17.50 29.38
C GLY A 25 17.44 18.42 28.55
N ALA A 26 16.16 18.34 28.88
CA ALA A 26 15.11 19.04 28.14
C ALA A 26 15.24 20.56 28.19
N VAL A 27 15.04 21.20 27.03
CA VAL A 27 14.86 22.65 26.96
C VAL A 27 13.55 23.02 27.66
N THR A 28 13.51 24.18 28.33
CA THR A 28 12.31 24.64 29.04
C THR A 28 11.05 24.56 28.19
N GLY A 29 10.04 23.87 28.71
CA GLY A 29 8.77 23.60 28.02
C GLY A 29 8.79 22.47 27.02
N TRP A 30 9.88 21.70 26.91
CA TRP A 30 10.04 20.50 26.11
C TRP A 30 10.23 19.28 27.02
N GLN A 31 10.20 18.09 26.45
CA GLN A 31 10.51 16.82 27.13
C GLN A 31 11.84 16.24 26.64
N THR A 32 12.44 15.38 27.45
CA THR A 32 13.66 14.67 27.05
C THR A 32 13.34 13.60 26.00
N PHE A 33 14.37 13.14 25.28
CA PHE A 33 14.25 12.00 24.38
C PHE A 33 13.84 10.73 25.14
N VAL A 34 14.37 10.51 26.35
CA VAL A 34 13.99 9.36 27.17
C VAL A 34 12.51 9.42 27.58
N ALA A 35 12.01 10.59 27.97
CA ALA A 35 10.59 10.74 28.35
C ALA A 35 9.64 10.60 27.15
N GLY A 36 10.01 11.15 25.98
CA GLY A 36 9.15 11.18 24.81
C GLY A 36 9.25 9.94 23.92
N ILE A 37 10.42 9.33 23.80
CA ILE A 37 10.70 8.23 22.88
C ILE A 37 10.88 6.91 23.60
N ALA A 38 11.36 6.96 24.82
CA ALA A 38 11.82 5.85 25.66
C ALA A 38 13.11 5.18 25.17
N THR A 39 13.85 4.62 26.15
CA THR A 39 15.13 3.94 25.88
C THR A 39 14.95 2.72 25.00
N GLY A 40 15.93 2.46 24.14
CA GLY A 40 15.96 1.33 23.20
C GLY A 40 15.12 1.51 21.94
N ASN A 41 14.34 2.59 21.82
CA ASN A 41 13.61 2.92 20.60
C ASN A 41 14.41 3.85 19.69
N THR A 42 14.11 3.78 18.41
CA THR A 42 14.62 4.72 17.41
C THR A 42 13.66 5.89 17.20
N THR A 43 14.18 7.02 16.77
CA THR A 43 13.38 8.19 16.38
C THR A 43 14.04 8.92 15.22
N TYR A 44 13.25 9.70 14.48
CA TYR A 44 13.83 10.71 13.62
C TYR A 44 14.26 11.90 14.45
N TYR A 45 15.43 12.43 14.14
CA TYR A 45 15.95 13.63 14.77
C TYR A 45 16.37 14.67 13.75
N ALA A 46 16.41 15.91 14.17
CA ALA A 46 17.17 16.97 13.52
C ALA A 46 18.13 17.61 14.53
N ILE A 47 19.31 17.96 14.04
CA ILE A 47 20.35 18.68 14.78
C ILE A 47 20.65 19.96 14.03
N HIS A 48 20.81 21.08 14.77
CA HIS A 48 21.32 22.34 14.27
C HIS A 48 22.37 22.87 15.24
N GLU A 49 23.57 23.18 14.76
CA GLU A 49 24.63 23.80 15.56
C GLU A 49 24.47 25.33 15.55
N GLU A 50 24.26 25.94 16.72
CA GLU A 50 24.03 27.36 16.83
C GLU A 50 25.20 28.18 16.28
N GLY A 51 24.85 29.27 15.59
CA GLY A 51 25.83 30.18 15.00
C GLY A 51 26.59 29.66 13.80
N THR A 52 26.24 28.49 13.29
CA THR A 52 26.87 27.84 12.12
C THR A 52 25.84 27.46 11.05
N ALA A 53 26.32 26.99 9.88
CA ALA A 53 25.49 26.41 8.84
C ALA A 53 25.36 24.88 8.99
N ASN A 54 25.85 24.29 10.07
CA ASN A 54 25.88 22.86 10.29
C ASN A 54 24.53 22.35 10.78
N TRP A 55 24.01 21.38 10.06
CA TRP A 55 22.76 20.69 10.42
C TRP A 55 22.76 19.23 9.93
N GLU A 56 21.95 18.41 10.56
CA GLU A 56 21.79 17.00 10.21
C GLU A 56 20.38 16.52 10.55
N VAL A 57 19.83 15.68 9.69
CA VAL A 57 18.56 14.97 9.92
C VAL A 57 18.82 13.47 9.74
N GLY A 58 18.39 12.67 10.69
CA GLY A 58 18.67 11.24 10.67
C GLY A 58 17.72 10.40 11.51
N VAL A 59 18.09 9.14 11.66
CA VAL A 59 17.51 8.17 12.58
C VAL A 59 18.54 7.85 13.66
N GLY A 60 18.14 7.85 14.91
CA GLY A 60 18.98 7.52 16.04
C GLY A 60 18.25 6.73 17.10
N THR A 61 19.00 5.98 17.90
CA THR A 61 18.51 5.20 19.05
C THR A 61 18.70 6.00 20.34
N VAL A 62 17.65 6.07 21.15
CA VAL A 62 17.68 6.70 22.46
C VAL A 62 18.15 5.72 23.51
N THR A 63 19.08 6.13 24.36
CA THR A 63 19.55 5.34 25.50
C THR A 63 19.48 6.16 26.79
N ASP A 64 18.73 5.64 27.77
CA ASP A 64 18.71 6.15 29.13
C ASP A 64 20.06 5.82 29.79
N ALA A 65 20.82 6.85 30.11
CA ALA A 65 22.15 6.80 30.69
C ALA A 65 22.40 8.05 31.53
N THR A 66 23.64 8.27 31.97
CA THR A 66 24.00 9.50 32.68
C THR A 66 25.30 10.06 32.08
N PRO A 67 25.20 11.04 31.16
CA PRO A 67 24.00 11.63 30.57
C PRO A 67 23.28 10.70 29.57
N ASP A 68 22.00 10.96 29.29
CA ASP A 68 21.24 10.31 28.21
C ASP A 68 21.93 10.46 26.86
N THR A 69 21.71 9.51 25.97
CA THR A 69 22.35 9.56 24.64
C THR A 69 21.40 9.35 23.50
N LEU A 70 21.76 9.92 22.35
CA LEU A 70 21.13 9.67 21.04
C LEU A 70 22.21 9.26 20.06
N SER A 71 22.12 8.06 19.52
CA SER A 71 23.02 7.62 18.43
C SER A 71 22.63 8.31 17.10
N ARG A 72 23.54 8.22 16.14
CA ARG A 72 23.35 8.76 14.79
C ARG A 72 23.48 7.60 13.81
N ASP A 73 22.46 6.74 13.80
CA ASP A 73 22.50 5.43 13.14
C ASP A 73 22.44 5.51 11.62
N THR A 74 21.58 6.40 11.12
CA THR A 74 21.40 6.64 9.69
C THR A 74 21.23 8.12 9.42
N ILE A 75 22.08 8.69 8.60
CA ILE A 75 21.94 10.07 8.14
C ILE A 75 21.04 10.09 6.93
N LEU A 76 19.92 10.82 6.99
CA LEU A 76 18.99 11.00 5.88
C LEU A 76 19.40 12.16 4.98
N THR A 77 19.81 13.27 5.60
CA THR A 77 20.31 14.46 4.90
C THR A 77 21.12 15.33 5.86
N SER A 78 22.06 16.10 5.35
CA SER A 78 22.91 16.94 6.17
C SER A 78 23.57 18.07 5.37
N SER A 79 24.13 19.06 6.06
CA SER A 79 25.01 20.07 5.49
C SER A 79 26.36 19.50 4.97
N ASN A 80 26.65 18.24 5.28
CA ASN A 80 27.83 17.52 4.81
C ASN A 80 27.47 16.52 3.69
N SER A 81 26.68 16.95 2.71
CA SER A 81 26.31 16.15 1.52
C SER A 81 25.73 14.76 1.87
N GLY A 82 24.89 14.68 2.92
CA GLY A 82 24.25 13.44 3.37
C GLY A 82 25.15 12.53 4.22
N SER A 83 26.36 12.96 4.55
CA SER A 83 27.25 12.26 5.48
C SER A 83 27.12 12.86 6.89
N ALA A 84 27.56 12.12 7.92
CA ALA A 84 27.57 12.63 9.28
C ALA A 84 28.36 13.93 9.41
N VAL A 85 27.76 14.92 10.05
CA VAL A 85 28.41 16.21 10.29
C VAL A 85 29.41 16.10 11.45
N ASN A 86 30.62 16.57 11.25
CA ASN A 86 31.62 16.68 12.31
C ASN A 86 31.40 17.99 13.07
N PHE A 87 30.55 17.95 14.10
CA PHE A 87 30.23 19.12 14.92
C PHE A 87 31.46 19.60 15.73
N ALA A 88 31.62 20.90 15.88
CA ALA A 88 32.78 21.49 16.52
C ALA A 88 32.70 21.54 18.08
N GLY A 89 31.56 21.16 18.66
CA GLY A 89 31.33 21.22 20.11
C GLY A 89 30.67 22.52 20.60
N GLY A 90 30.05 23.26 19.68
CA GLY A 90 29.12 24.37 20.02
C GLY A 90 27.80 23.84 20.57
N THR A 91 26.85 24.73 20.85
CA THR A 91 25.52 24.31 21.27
C THR A 91 24.77 23.68 20.11
N LEU A 92 24.45 22.39 20.23
CA LEU A 92 23.59 21.66 19.32
C LEU A 92 22.16 21.70 19.84
N ASN A 93 21.23 22.10 19.01
CA ASN A 93 19.79 21.90 19.23
C ASN A 93 19.39 20.57 18.60
N VAL A 94 18.95 19.65 19.42
CA VAL A 94 18.55 18.27 19.00
C VAL A 94 17.08 18.10 19.29
N PHE A 95 16.29 17.74 18.28
CA PHE A 95 14.83 17.58 18.45
C PHE A 95 14.27 16.46 17.58
N CYS A 96 13.18 15.85 18.07
CA CYS A 96 12.39 14.90 17.30
C CYS A 96 11.64 15.63 16.17
N THR A 97 11.67 15.07 14.96
CA THR A 97 10.98 15.64 13.79
C THR A 97 10.53 14.55 12.84
N LEU A 98 9.52 14.82 12.03
CA LEU A 98 9.19 13.98 10.88
C LEU A 98 9.91 14.55 9.64
N PRO A 99 10.92 13.84 9.08
CA PRO A 99 11.63 14.31 7.90
C PRO A 99 10.70 14.45 6.68
N ALA A 100 10.89 15.49 5.87
CA ALA A 100 10.08 15.72 4.67
C ALA A 100 10.07 14.50 3.71
N ALA A 101 11.21 13.80 3.56
CA ALA A 101 11.33 12.59 2.74
C ALA A 101 10.56 11.37 3.30
N LYS A 102 10.04 11.46 4.52
CA LYS A 102 9.26 10.41 5.21
C LYS A 102 7.83 10.81 5.49
N SER A 103 7.48 12.07 5.25
CA SER A 103 6.12 12.58 5.43
C SER A 103 5.24 12.30 4.22
N VAL A 104 3.97 12.10 4.49
CA VAL A 104 2.91 12.07 3.48
C VAL A 104 2.28 13.46 3.46
N TYR A 105 2.27 14.11 2.31
CA TYR A 105 1.71 15.44 2.15
C TYR A 105 1.06 15.59 0.78
N GLU A 106 0.12 16.54 0.70
CA GLU A 106 -0.51 16.95 -0.55
C GLU A 106 0.41 17.94 -1.28
N ASP A 107 0.66 17.69 -2.56
CA ASP A 107 1.43 18.62 -3.40
C ASP A 107 0.56 19.76 -3.95
N GLY A 108 1.16 20.71 -4.67
CA GLY A 108 0.45 21.85 -5.26
C GLY A 108 -0.58 21.48 -6.34
N SER A 109 -0.69 20.21 -6.71
CA SER A 109 -1.66 19.66 -7.66
C SER A 109 -2.70 18.76 -6.99
N SER A 110 -2.78 18.79 -5.66
CA SER A 110 -3.68 17.99 -4.82
C SER A 110 -3.41 16.46 -4.91
N ASN A 111 -2.18 16.07 -5.22
CA ASN A 111 -1.77 14.68 -5.16
C ASN A 111 -1.10 14.36 -3.81
N VAL A 112 -1.37 13.17 -3.30
CA VAL A 112 -0.67 12.62 -2.14
C VAL A 112 0.36 11.60 -2.62
N THR A 113 1.64 11.91 -2.37
CA THR A 113 2.75 11.01 -2.69
C THR A 113 3.15 10.22 -1.45
N LEU A 114 3.19 8.90 -1.57
CA LEU A 114 3.72 8.02 -0.54
C LEU A 114 5.18 7.67 -0.90
N PRO A 115 6.13 7.78 0.04
CA PRO A 115 7.53 7.45 -0.21
C PRO A 115 7.80 5.95 -0.37
N ALA A 116 6.78 5.11 -0.19
CA ALA A 116 6.82 3.64 -0.34
C ALA A 116 5.42 3.12 -0.68
N ASP A 117 5.25 1.79 -0.71
CA ASP A 117 3.98 1.13 -0.98
C ASP A 117 2.91 1.49 0.06
N LEU A 118 1.64 1.61 -0.38
CA LEU A 118 0.49 1.77 0.50
C LEU A 118 0.02 0.41 1.00
N THR A 119 0.21 0.14 2.29
CA THR A 119 -0.40 -1.01 2.97
C THR A 119 -1.63 -0.56 3.76
N ILE A 120 -2.80 -1.09 3.41
CA ILE A 120 -4.06 -0.76 4.09
C ILE A 120 -4.42 -1.94 4.99
N GLY A 121 -4.31 -1.76 6.32
CA GLY A 121 -4.66 -2.78 7.32
C GLY A 121 -6.15 -2.98 7.55
N ALA A 122 -7.01 -2.23 6.82
CA ALA A 122 -8.45 -2.28 6.90
C ALA A 122 -9.08 -2.04 5.52
N LEU A 123 -10.30 -1.56 5.47
CA LEU A 123 -11.03 -1.31 4.23
C LEU A 123 -10.56 -0.01 3.55
N LEU A 124 -10.21 -0.07 2.26
CA LEU A 124 -10.04 1.12 1.42
C LEU A 124 -11.41 1.75 1.18
N LYS A 125 -11.62 2.94 1.70
CA LYS A 125 -12.83 3.75 1.44
C LYS A 125 -12.50 4.80 0.39
N MET A 126 -13.19 4.74 -0.73
CA MET A 126 -13.17 5.77 -1.75
C MET A 126 -14.50 6.55 -1.68
N PRO A 127 -14.50 7.89 -1.68
CA PRO A 127 -15.72 8.67 -1.42
C PRO A 127 -16.78 8.56 -2.53
N ASP A 128 -16.39 8.16 -3.73
CA ASP A 128 -17.19 8.10 -4.94
C ASP A 128 -17.45 6.68 -5.47
N VAL A 129 -17.30 5.66 -4.62
CA VAL A 129 -17.50 4.25 -5.01
C VAL A 129 -18.93 4.00 -5.50
N THR A 130 -19.04 3.54 -6.74
CA THR A 130 -20.31 3.14 -7.33
C THR A 130 -20.57 1.64 -7.13
N ALA A 131 -21.67 1.30 -6.52
CA ALA A 131 -22.03 -0.09 -6.23
C ALA A 131 -22.16 -0.94 -7.52
N GLY A 132 -21.58 -2.15 -7.53
CA GLY A 132 -21.60 -3.06 -8.68
C GLY A 132 -20.58 -2.75 -9.76
N LYS A 133 -19.66 -1.83 -9.51
CA LYS A 133 -18.51 -1.56 -10.36
C LYS A 133 -17.28 -2.36 -9.93
N ILE A 134 -16.36 -2.53 -10.84
CA ILE A 134 -15.03 -3.15 -10.62
C ILE A 134 -13.94 -2.13 -10.95
N LEU A 135 -12.83 -2.20 -10.20
CA LEU A 135 -11.66 -1.37 -10.48
C LEU A 135 -10.81 -2.05 -11.57
N ILE A 136 -10.65 -1.36 -12.69
CA ILE A 136 -9.86 -1.84 -13.85
C ILE A 136 -8.72 -0.86 -14.09
N GLY A 137 -7.48 -1.38 -14.19
CA GLY A 137 -6.32 -0.58 -14.57
C GLY A 137 -6.35 -0.27 -16.07
N ASP A 138 -6.25 1.01 -16.42
CA ASP A 138 -6.22 1.49 -17.82
C ASP A 138 -4.77 1.72 -18.35
N GLY A 139 -3.76 1.37 -17.54
CA GLY A 139 -2.34 1.61 -17.81
C GLY A 139 -1.79 2.89 -17.20
N THR A 140 -2.65 3.76 -16.65
CA THR A 140 -2.27 5.01 -15.96
C THR A 140 -2.87 5.06 -14.55
N SER A 141 -4.10 4.63 -14.41
CA SER A 141 -4.86 4.67 -13.15
C SER A 141 -5.80 3.46 -13.03
N TYR A 142 -6.52 3.39 -11.92
CA TYR A 142 -7.66 2.49 -11.75
C TYR A 142 -8.95 3.27 -11.99
N GLN A 143 -9.81 2.74 -12.86
CA GLN A 143 -11.13 3.28 -13.18
C GLN A 143 -12.23 2.34 -12.68
N GLU A 144 -13.36 2.90 -12.27
CA GLU A 144 -14.55 2.13 -11.94
C GLU A 144 -15.37 1.84 -13.20
N ASP A 145 -15.36 0.59 -13.65
CA ASP A 145 -16.12 0.17 -14.82
C ASP A 145 -17.18 -0.90 -14.48
N ALA A 146 -18.27 -0.86 -15.24
CA ALA A 146 -19.28 -1.89 -15.18
C ALA A 146 -18.78 -3.14 -15.92
N MET A 147 -18.90 -4.31 -15.30
CA MET A 147 -18.77 -5.57 -16.02
C MET A 147 -19.88 -5.64 -17.08
N SER A 148 -19.52 -5.90 -18.34
CA SER A 148 -20.43 -5.93 -19.46
C SER A 148 -20.14 -7.05 -20.44
N GLY A 149 -21.03 -7.27 -21.44
CA GLY A 149 -20.91 -8.33 -22.42
C GLY A 149 -21.53 -9.65 -21.93
N ASP A 150 -20.73 -10.70 -21.87
CA ASP A 150 -21.20 -12.06 -21.56
C ASP A 150 -21.56 -12.28 -20.07
N ALA A 151 -21.21 -11.31 -19.21
CA ALA A 151 -21.54 -11.36 -17.78
C ALA A 151 -21.79 -9.95 -17.23
N THR A 152 -22.57 -9.86 -16.15
CA THR A 152 -22.76 -8.66 -15.34
C THR A 152 -22.54 -9.00 -13.88
N ILE A 153 -22.18 -7.99 -13.07
CA ILE A 153 -22.05 -8.11 -11.62
C ILE A 153 -23.07 -7.19 -10.94
N ALA A 154 -23.79 -7.74 -9.96
CA ALA A 154 -24.73 -6.97 -9.15
C ALA A 154 -24.02 -6.32 -7.95
N THR A 155 -24.66 -5.34 -7.31
CA THR A 155 -24.19 -4.62 -6.13
C THR A 155 -23.68 -5.52 -4.99
N GLY A 156 -24.25 -6.72 -4.83
CA GLY A 156 -23.83 -7.70 -3.83
C GLY A 156 -22.72 -8.66 -4.29
N GLY A 157 -22.12 -8.44 -5.48
CA GLY A 157 -21.07 -9.30 -6.03
C GLY A 157 -21.60 -10.54 -6.77
N ALA A 158 -22.92 -10.74 -6.88
CA ALA A 158 -23.48 -11.83 -7.67
C ALA A 158 -23.19 -11.62 -9.16
N VAL A 159 -22.60 -12.63 -9.80
CA VAL A 159 -22.33 -12.60 -11.24
C VAL A 159 -23.46 -13.32 -11.98
N THR A 160 -24.00 -12.67 -13.00
CA THR A 160 -25.03 -13.25 -13.88
C THR A 160 -24.47 -13.33 -15.29
N LEU A 161 -24.54 -14.51 -15.89
CA LEU A 161 -24.19 -14.71 -17.30
C LEU A 161 -25.34 -14.23 -18.20
N ALA A 162 -24.98 -13.63 -19.30
CA ALA A 162 -25.96 -13.29 -20.33
C ALA A 162 -26.62 -14.55 -20.88
N ASN A 163 -27.94 -14.51 -21.04
CA ASN A 163 -28.65 -15.61 -21.67
C ASN A 163 -28.17 -15.80 -23.12
N THR A 164 -28.06 -17.05 -23.53
CA THR A 164 -27.88 -17.43 -24.92
C THR A 164 -29.26 -17.55 -25.61
N ALA A 165 -29.29 -17.86 -26.91
CA ALA A 165 -30.54 -18.08 -27.62
C ALA A 165 -31.21 -19.40 -27.26
N VAL A 166 -30.62 -20.22 -26.38
CA VAL A 166 -31.13 -21.51 -25.96
C VAL A 166 -32.05 -21.35 -24.75
N SER A 167 -33.28 -21.85 -24.84
CA SER A 167 -34.19 -21.90 -23.70
C SER A 167 -33.73 -22.98 -22.72
N ALA A 168 -33.86 -22.71 -21.41
CA ALA A 168 -33.57 -23.72 -20.41
C ALA A 168 -34.57 -24.87 -20.53
N GLY A 169 -34.07 -26.11 -20.58
CA GLY A 169 -34.92 -27.30 -20.73
C GLY A 169 -34.12 -28.58 -20.91
N SER A 170 -34.84 -29.70 -21.14
CA SER A 170 -34.25 -31.00 -21.46
C SER A 170 -34.35 -31.25 -22.96
N TYR A 171 -33.24 -31.63 -23.57
CA TYR A 171 -33.15 -31.93 -25.00
C TYR A 171 -32.71 -33.39 -25.16
N THR A 172 -33.53 -34.21 -25.81
CA THR A 172 -33.23 -35.62 -26.03
C THR A 172 -32.50 -35.77 -27.37
N THR A 173 -31.44 -36.58 -27.42
CA THR A 173 -30.62 -36.75 -28.63
C THR A 173 -30.22 -35.38 -29.26
N ALA A 174 -29.83 -34.45 -28.42
CA ALA A 174 -29.72 -33.04 -28.77
C ALA A 174 -28.85 -32.78 -30.02
N ASP A 175 -29.38 -31.93 -30.93
CA ASP A 175 -28.63 -31.27 -31.95
C ASP A 175 -28.26 -29.88 -31.43
N ILE A 176 -26.97 -29.59 -31.34
CA ILE A 176 -26.45 -28.40 -30.66
C ILE A 176 -25.46 -27.61 -31.53
N THR A 177 -25.48 -26.28 -31.38
CA THR A 177 -24.46 -25.38 -31.93
C THR A 177 -23.83 -24.62 -30.78
N VAL A 178 -22.51 -24.44 -30.84
CA VAL A 178 -21.76 -23.66 -29.85
C VAL A 178 -21.04 -22.49 -30.52
N ASP A 179 -20.85 -21.41 -29.78
CA ASP A 179 -20.02 -20.26 -30.20
C ASP A 179 -18.52 -20.55 -29.98
N ALA A 180 -17.67 -19.61 -30.38
CA ALA A 180 -16.22 -19.68 -30.20
C ALA A 180 -15.77 -19.75 -28.72
N LYS A 181 -16.66 -19.44 -27.78
CA LYS A 181 -16.43 -19.51 -26.33
C LYS A 181 -16.97 -20.82 -25.70
N GLY A 182 -17.55 -21.71 -26.52
CA GLY A 182 -18.11 -22.98 -26.07
C GLY A 182 -19.51 -22.86 -25.48
N ARG A 183 -20.20 -21.72 -25.60
CA ARG A 183 -21.57 -21.55 -25.13
C ARG A 183 -22.57 -22.04 -26.17
N LEU A 184 -23.63 -22.72 -25.74
CA LEU A 184 -24.70 -23.14 -26.61
C LEU A 184 -25.41 -21.94 -27.23
N THR A 185 -25.46 -21.86 -28.56
CA THR A 185 -26.22 -20.84 -29.31
C THR A 185 -27.49 -21.39 -29.93
N SER A 186 -27.60 -22.71 -30.09
CA SER A 186 -28.80 -23.40 -30.49
C SER A 186 -28.85 -24.77 -29.84
N ALA A 187 -30.04 -25.21 -29.46
CA ALA A 187 -30.31 -26.56 -29.02
C ALA A 187 -31.73 -26.99 -29.46
N SER A 188 -31.86 -28.18 -30.03
CA SER A 188 -33.13 -28.79 -30.36
C SER A 188 -33.13 -30.26 -30.01
N THR A 189 -34.30 -30.85 -29.74
CA THR A 189 -34.45 -32.27 -29.65
C THR A 189 -34.29 -32.85 -31.05
N GLY A 190 -33.24 -33.62 -31.23
CA GLY A 190 -32.96 -34.32 -32.50
C GLY A 190 -33.87 -35.54 -32.69
N SER A 191 -33.98 -35.99 -33.89
CA SER A 191 -34.60 -37.28 -34.17
C SER A 191 -33.65 -38.38 -33.68
N GLY A 192 -34.11 -39.25 -32.80
CA GLY A 192 -33.36 -40.43 -32.43
C GLY A 192 -32.97 -41.22 -33.68
N GLY A 193 -31.67 -41.55 -33.77
CA GLY A 193 -31.22 -42.43 -34.84
C GLY A 193 -32.07 -43.72 -34.85
N ALA A 194 -32.18 -44.35 -35.98
CA ALA A 194 -32.90 -45.60 -36.11
C ALA A 194 -32.49 -46.57 -35.00
N THR A 195 -33.43 -47.11 -34.26
CA THR A 195 -33.14 -48.10 -33.23
C THR A 195 -32.40 -49.27 -33.86
N ASN A 196 -31.48 -49.90 -33.14
CA ASN A 196 -30.74 -51.07 -33.65
C ASN A 196 -31.66 -52.11 -34.26
N GLY A 197 -32.89 -52.28 -33.74
CA GLY A 197 -33.92 -53.14 -34.32
C GLY A 197 -34.39 -52.71 -35.69
N PHE A 198 -34.53 -51.40 -35.95
CA PHE A 198 -34.91 -50.89 -37.26
C PHE A 198 -33.82 -51.07 -38.30
N VAL A 199 -32.57 -50.82 -37.92
CA VAL A 199 -31.41 -51.00 -38.79
C VAL A 199 -31.22 -52.48 -39.16
N ILE A 200 -31.37 -53.37 -38.20
CA ILE A 200 -31.31 -54.85 -38.44
C ILE A 200 -32.45 -55.32 -39.37
N ALA A 201 -33.66 -54.80 -39.15
CA ALA A 201 -34.81 -55.16 -40.01
C ALA A 201 -34.58 -54.68 -41.45
N MET A 202 -34.06 -53.55 -41.71
CA MET A 202 -33.67 -53.07 -43.05
C MET A 202 -32.54 -53.91 -43.70
N SER A 203 -31.56 -54.29 -42.91
CA SER A 203 -30.44 -55.10 -43.43
C SER A 203 -30.83 -56.57 -43.76
N ILE A 204 -31.90 -57.08 -43.17
CA ILE A 204 -32.45 -58.46 -43.47
C ILE A 204 -33.41 -58.43 -44.67
N ALA A 205 -33.99 -57.26 -44.99
CA ALA A 205 -34.94 -57.12 -46.10
C ALA A 205 -34.25 -56.79 -47.45
N LEU A 206 -32.94 -56.71 -47.48
CA LEU A 206 -32.09 -56.51 -48.69
C LEU A 206 -31.33 -57.83 -48.96
#